data_86703c728f6b7c001acf4b7f2d7e92e9
#
_entry.id   86703c728f6b7c001acf4b7f2d7e92e9
#
_cell.length_a   1.000
_cell.length_b   1.000
_cell.length_c   1.000
_cell.angle_alpha   90.00
_cell.angle_beta   90.00
_cell.angle_gamma   90.00
#
_symmetry.space_group_name_H-M   'P 1'
#
loop_
_entity.id
_entity.type
_entity.pdbx_description
1 polymer ?
#
loop_
_entity_poly.entity_id
_entity_poly.type
_entity_poly.pdbx_seq_one_letter_code
_entity_poly.pdbx_strand_id
1 'polypeptide(L)'
;MAKQAAAEAAKLTAKQSRFVDEYLVDLNATQAAIRAGYSEKTAYRTGADNLRKPQVAEAIQERMATREKRTEVTQDRVLKELARLGFADLREAFTSNGHLKRPEEWSEALGAAVSSIEVVVRPNGEFDDEGRPEVEHVHKLRLWDKNSALEKIAKHLGMFAERQGDDAGRPIHIEIVNPHAQG
;
A
#
# COMPACT_ATOMS: atom_id res chain seq x y z
N MET A 1 -4.61 10.20 47.73
CA MET A 1 -3.48 9.23 47.66
C MET A 1 -3.69 8.23 46.53
N ALA A 2 -4.80 7.48 46.43
CA ALA A 2 -5.04 6.49 45.36
C ALA A 2 -5.09 7.06 43.97
N LYS A 3 -5.61 8.28 43.77
CA LYS A 3 -5.73 8.96 42.44
C LYS A 3 -4.38 9.46 41.91
N GLN A 4 -3.44 9.81 42.80
CA GLN A 4 -2.07 10.18 42.39
C GLN A 4 -1.22 8.94 42.09
N ALA A 5 -1.38 7.85 42.80
CA ALA A 5 -0.71 6.58 42.48
C ALA A 5 -1.18 5.98 41.16
N ALA A 6 -2.47 6.13 40.79
CA ALA A 6 -3.01 5.71 39.48
C ALA A 6 -2.51 6.59 38.33
N ALA A 7 -2.33 7.90 38.55
CA ALA A 7 -1.76 8.82 37.54
C ALA A 7 -0.24 8.60 37.35
N GLU A 8 0.46 8.17 38.41
CA GLU A 8 1.89 7.84 38.35
C GLU A 8 2.15 6.47 37.70
N ALA A 9 1.21 5.51 37.86
CA ALA A 9 1.22 4.21 37.17
C ALA A 9 0.92 4.35 35.63
N ALA A 10 0.29 5.44 35.22
CA ALA A 10 0.01 5.72 33.81
C ALA A 10 1.21 6.31 33.04
N LYS A 11 2.29 6.71 33.73
CA LYS A 11 3.45 7.34 33.09
C LYS A 11 4.42 6.29 32.56
N LEU A 12 4.77 6.40 31.30
CA LEU A 12 5.78 5.53 30.68
C LEU A 12 7.12 5.68 31.40
N THR A 13 7.81 4.57 31.65
CA THR A 13 9.22 4.64 32.04
C THR A 13 10.08 5.12 30.84
N ALA A 14 11.27 5.63 31.10
CA ALA A 14 12.19 6.08 30.05
C ALA A 14 12.45 4.98 28.99
N LYS A 15 12.58 3.70 29.42
CA LYS A 15 12.74 2.57 28.50
C LYS A 15 11.48 2.26 27.72
N GLN A 16 10.30 2.41 28.32
CA GLN A 16 9.03 2.22 27.62
C GLN A 16 8.79 3.34 26.60
N SER A 17 9.08 4.59 26.95
CA SER A 17 8.98 5.69 26.01
C SER A 17 9.89 5.47 24.80
N ARG A 18 11.14 5.08 25.04
CA ARG A 18 12.08 4.73 23.96
C ARG A 18 11.60 3.53 23.16
N PHE A 19 11.03 2.52 23.80
CA PHE A 19 10.42 1.38 23.09
C PHE A 19 9.31 1.81 22.13
N VAL A 20 8.44 2.74 22.56
CA VAL A 20 7.37 3.27 21.71
C VAL A 20 7.96 3.99 20.48
N ASP A 21 8.98 4.85 20.67
CA ASP A 21 9.64 5.55 19.56
C ASP A 21 10.25 4.56 18.57
N GLU A 22 10.98 3.57 19.07
CA GLU A 22 11.63 2.56 18.24
C GLU A 22 10.64 1.61 17.55
N TYR A 23 9.51 1.30 18.21
CA TYR A 23 8.46 0.48 17.62
C TYR A 23 7.78 1.16 16.43
N LEU A 24 7.62 2.48 16.45
CA LEU A 24 7.03 3.24 15.38
C LEU A 24 7.93 3.36 14.12
N VAL A 25 9.17 2.90 14.19
CA VAL A 25 10.08 2.88 13.02
C VAL A 25 9.70 1.77 12.06
N ASP A 26 9.51 0.54 12.57
CA ASP A 26 9.34 -0.67 11.75
C ASP A 26 8.24 -1.62 12.23
N LEU A 27 7.51 -1.25 13.29
CA LEU A 27 6.46 -2.04 13.94
C LEU A 27 6.94 -3.42 14.42
N ASN A 28 8.25 -3.59 14.62
CA ASN A 28 8.85 -4.82 15.09
C ASN A 28 9.15 -4.74 16.60
N ALA A 29 8.31 -5.39 17.42
CA ALA A 29 8.40 -5.32 18.88
C ALA A 29 9.73 -5.88 19.42
N THR A 30 10.29 -6.91 18.81
CA THR A 30 11.56 -7.51 19.25
C THR A 30 12.73 -6.55 18.99
N GLN A 31 12.81 -5.99 17.78
CA GLN A 31 13.85 -5.04 17.43
C GLN A 31 13.72 -3.73 18.21
N ALA A 32 12.50 -3.25 18.39
CA ALA A 32 12.22 -2.09 19.23
C ALA A 32 12.68 -2.28 20.68
N ALA A 33 12.46 -3.47 21.27
CA ALA A 33 12.93 -3.77 22.61
C ALA A 33 14.47 -3.75 22.70
N ILE A 34 15.18 -4.33 21.72
CA ILE A 34 16.63 -4.30 21.64
C ILE A 34 17.14 -2.85 21.59
N ARG A 35 16.62 -2.06 20.63
CA ARG A 35 17.01 -0.65 20.43
C ARG A 35 16.67 0.23 21.65
N ALA A 36 15.59 -0.11 22.38
CA ALA A 36 15.24 0.56 23.63
C ALA A 36 16.14 0.19 24.83
N GLY A 37 17.08 -0.74 24.66
CA GLY A 37 18.05 -1.14 25.68
C GLY A 37 17.53 -2.24 26.60
N TYR A 38 16.59 -3.07 26.16
CA TYR A 38 16.26 -4.32 26.84
C TYR A 38 17.23 -5.43 26.40
N SER A 39 17.34 -6.49 27.19
CA SER A 39 18.23 -7.62 26.90
C SER A 39 17.79 -8.35 25.62
N GLU A 40 18.71 -8.60 24.70
CA GLU A 40 18.46 -9.36 23.46
C GLU A 40 17.88 -10.75 23.73
N LYS A 41 18.37 -11.44 24.79
CA LYS A 41 17.91 -12.77 25.16
C LYS A 41 16.42 -12.83 25.51
N THR A 42 15.85 -11.71 25.98
CA THR A 42 14.44 -11.62 26.38
C THR A 42 13.64 -10.66 25.52
N ALA A 43 14.23 -10.06 24.50
CA ALA A 43 13.63 -9.00 23.69
C ALA A 43 12.31 -9.40 23.06
N TYR A 44 12.19 -10.62 22.54
CA TYR A 44 10.94 -11.13 21.98
C TYR A 44 9.80 -11.08 23.00
N ARG A 45 10.04 -11.66 24.21
CA ARG A 45 9.04 -11.66 25.28
C ARG A 45 8.78 -10.25 25.80
N THR A 46 9.84 -9.47 26.05
CA THR A 46 9.73 -8.11 26.57
C THR A 46 8.98 -7.19 25.60
N GLY A 47 9.22 -7.33 24.29
CA GLY A 47 8.50 -6.59 23.26
C GLY A 47 7.01 -6.90 23.27
N ALA A 48 6.64 -8.19 23.28
CA ALA A 48 5.26 -8.62 23.37
C ALA A 48 4.58 -8.17 24.68
N ASP A 49 5.27 -8.27 25.80
CA ASP A 49 4.75 -7.82 27.10
C ASP A 49 4.57 -6.28 27.16
N ASN A 50 5.45 -5.51 26.53
CA ASN A 50 5.30 -4.06 26.43
C ASN A 50 4.07 -3.68 25.60
N LEU A 51 3.82 -4.32 24.47
CA LEU A 51 2.63 -4.04 23.64
C LEU A 51 1.30 -4.32 24.36
N ARG A 52 1.29 -5.25 25.33
CA ARG A 52 0.11 -5.57 26.15
C ARG A 52 -0.20 -4.55 27.24
N LYS A 53 0.73 -3.67 27.56
CA LYS A 53 0.55 -2.66 28.60
C LYS A 53 -0.33 -1.52 28.10
N PRO A 54 -1.45 -1.19 28.77
CA PRO A 54 -2.35 -0.14 28.31
C PRO A 54 -1.66 1.19 28.04
N GLN A 55 -0.79 1.65 28.95
CA GLN A 55 -0.08 2.92 28.82
C GLN A 55 0.88 2.95 27.61
N VAL A 56 1.44 1.80 27.22
CA VAL A 56 2.29 1.69 26.02
C VAL A 56 1.43 1.73 24.76
N ALA A 57 0.31 1.00 24.76
CA ALA A 57 -0.63 1.00 23.64
C ALA A 57 -1.23 2.40 23.39
N GLU A 58 -1.64 3.10 24.46
CA GLU A 58 -2.14 4.48 24.37
C GLU A 58 -1.08 5.43 23.79
N ALA A 59 0.17 5.34 24.28
CA ALA A 59 1.25 6.18 23.79
C ALA A 59 1.60 5.89 22.32
N ILE A 60 1.50 4.64 21.87
CA ILE A 60 1.66 4.27 20.44
C ILE A 60 0.56 4.95 19.62
N GLN A 61 -0.70 4.83 20.04
CA GLN A 61 -1.84 5.44 19.33
C GLN A 61 -1.72 6.96 19.26
N GLU A 62 -1.38 7.62 20.38
CA GLU A 62 -1.21 9.07 20.42
C GLU A 62 -0.10 9.55 19.48
N ARG A 63 1.05 8.88 19.46
CA ARG A 63 2.16 9.25 18.56
C ARG A 63 1.84 8.97 17.10
N MET A 64 1.12 7.87 16.80
CA MET A 64 0.60 7.58 15.45
C MET A 64 -0.35 8.69 14.99
N ALA A 65 -1.34 9.04 15.80
CA ALA A 65 -2.30 10.12 15.48
C ALA A 65 -1.61 11.47 15.29
N THR A 66 -0.60 11.77 16.10
CA THR A 66 0.21 13.00 15.96
C THR A 66 1.02 12.98 14.67
N ARG A 67 1.59 11.82 14.31
CA ARG A 67 2.33 11.64 13.04
C ARG A 67 1.39 11.80 11.84
N GLU A 68 0.21 11.19 11.87
CA GLU A 68 -0.81 11.32 10.82
C GLU A 68 -1.22 12.77 10.62
N LYS A 69 -1.52 13.50 11.70
CA LYS A 69 -1.87 14.93 11.64
C LYS A 69 -0.74 15.78 11.06
N ARG A 70 0.51 15.48 11.42
CA ARG A 70 1.66 16.26 10.95
C ARG A 70 1.99 15.99 9.48
N THR A 71 1.84 14.75 9.03
CA THR A 71 2.22 14.33 7.67
C THR A 71 1.05 14.31 6.71
N GLU A 72 -0.19 14.38 7.22
CA GLU A 72 -1.43 14.18 6.45
C GLU A 72 -1.46 12.85 5.68
N VAL A 73 -0.58 11.90 6.07
CA VAL A 73 -0.53 10.58 5.47
C VAL A 73 -1.26 9.59 6.37
N THR A 74 -2.46 9.21 5.94
CA THR A 74 -3.28 8.19 6.59
C THR A 74 -3.21 6.87 5.80
N GLN A 75 -3.59 5.76 6.45
CA GLN A 75 -3.73 4.48 5.76
C GLN A 75 -4.73 4.59 4.60
N ASP A 76 -5.86 5.25 4.83
CA ASP A 76 -6.89 5.46 3.80
C ASP A 76 -6.36 6.24 2.60
N ARG A 77 -5.54 7.26 2.82
CA ARG A 77 -4.93 8.03 1.74
C ARG A 77 -3.97 7.18 0.91
N VAL A 78 -3.14 6.35 1.58
CA VAL A 78 -2.24 5.42 0.89
C VAL A 78 -3.00 4.38 0.09
N LEU A 79 -4.07 3.80 0.67
CA LEU A 79 -4.93 2.84 -0.02
C LEU A 79 -5.65 3.45 -1.22
N LYS A 80 -6.14 4.68 -1.10
CA LYS A 80 -6.75 5.41 -2.22
C LYS A 80 -5.75 5.62 -3.35
N GLU A 81 -4.51 5.98 -3.02
CA GLU A 81 -3.47 6.18 -4.03
C GLU A 81 -3.07 4.88 -4.72
N LEU A 82 -2.91 3.79 -3.96
CA LEU A 82 -2.70 2.45 -4.54
C LEU A 82 -3.87 2.00 -5.41
N ALA A 83 -5.11 2.33 -5.02
CA ALA A 83 -6.31 2.02 -5.81
C ALA A 83 -6.32 2.79 -7.14
N ARG A 84 -5.91 4.07 -7.17
CA ARG A 84 -5.74 4.83 -8.42
C ARG A 84 -4.79 4.13 -9.38
N LEU A 85 -3.66 3.61 -8.88
CA LEU A 85 -2.71 2.85 -9.70
C LEU A 85 -3.28 1.51 -10.15
N GLY A 86 -3.90 0.77 -9.22
CA GLY A 86 -4.38 -0.59 -9.45
C GLY A 86 -5.62 -0.69 -10.33
N PHE A 87 -6.50 0.32 -10.31
CA PHE A 87 -7.77 0.31 -11.02
C PHE A 87 -7.84 1.32 -12.18
N ALA A 88 -6.73 2.01 -12.51
CA ALA A 88 -6.69 2.90 -13.65
C ALA A 88 -7.05 2.18 -14.95
N ASP A 89 -7.85 2.83 -15.77
CA ASP A 89 -8.23 2.33 -17.10
C ASP A 89 -7.51 3.15 -18.18
N LEU A 90 -6.60 2.48 -18.90
CA LEU A 90 -5.83 3.13 -19.97
C LEU A 90 -6.73 3.68 -21.10
N ARG A 91 -7.92 3.12 -21.30
CA ARG A 91 -8.86 3.61 -22.33
C ARG A 91 -9.27 5.06 -22.11
N GLU A 92 -9.25 5.53 -20.86
CA GLU A 92 -9.55 6.92 -20.51
C GLU A 92 -8.53 7.91 -21.11
N ALA A 93 -7.34 7.45 -21.48
CA ALA A 93 -6.33 8.29 -22.17
C ALA A 93 -6.74 8.69 -23.60
N PHE A 94 -7.72 8.01 -24.17
CA PHE A 94 -8.09 8.20 -25.56
C PHE A 94 -9.48 8.81 -25.72
N THR A 95 -9.67 9.57 -26.80
CA THR A 95 -10.99 10.01 -27.25
C THR A 95 -11.73 8.86 -27.91
N SER A 96 -13.04 9.03 -28.18
CA SER A 96 -13.85 8.07 -28.94
C SER A 96 -13.29 7.77 -30.34
N ASN A 97 -12.52 8.68 -30.92
CA ASN A 97 -11.89 8.56 -32.24
C ASN A 97 -10.47 7.97 -32.15
N GLY A 98 -10.03 7.53 -30.97
CA GLY A 98 -8.72 6.92 -30.79
C GLY A 98 -7.54 7.90 -30.63
N HIS A 99 -7.78 9.19 -30.63
CA HIS A 99 -6.73 10.19 -30.38
C HIS A 99 -6.39 10.27 -28.88
N LEU A 100 -5.10 10.45 -28.58
CA LEU A 100 -4.65 10.68 -27.21
C LEU A 100 -5.20 12.03 -26.72
N LYS A 101 -5.87 12.01 -25.55
CA LYS A 101 -6.30 13.22 -24.85
C LYS A 101 -5.11 13.98 -24.28
N ARG A 102 -5.28 15.26 -24.04
CA ARG A 102 -4.28 16.05 -23.32
C ARG A 102 -4.21 15.59 -21.87
N PRO A 103 -3.05 15.68 -21.19
CA PRO A 103 -2.91 15.29 -19.78
C PRO A 103 -3.90 15.98 -18.83
N GLU A 104 -4.33 17.21 -19.15
CA GLU A 104 -5.31 17.96 -18.36
C GLU A 104 -6.73 17.38 -18.44
N GLU A 105 -7.01 16.56 -19.45
CA GLU A 105 -8.31 15.91 -19.67
C GLU A 105 -8.38 14.51 -19.03
N TRP A 106 -7.26 14.04 -18.45
CA TRP A 106 -7.22 12.74 -17.81
C TRP A 106 -7.89 12.75 -16.44
N SER A 107 -8.47 11.61 -16.05
CA SER A 107 -8.92 11.42 -14.68
C SER A 107 -7.75 11.46 -13.71
N GLU A 108 -8.03 11.79 -12.44
CA GLU A 108 -7.00 11.73 -11.38
C GLU A 108 -6.38 10.33 -11.27
N ALA A 109 -7.17 9.28 -11.48
CA ALA A 109 -6.70 7.90 -11.42
C ALA A 109 -5.72 7.61 -12.56
N LEU A 110 -6.05 8.01 -13.79
CA LEU A 110 -5.15 7.83 -14.92
C LEU A 110 -3.88 8.68 -14.76
N GLY A 111 -4.02 9.95 -14.37
CA GLY A 111 -2.88 10.84 -14.14
C GLY A 111 -1.90 10.29 -13.10
N ALA A 112 -2.40 9.72 -11.99
CA ALA A 112 -1.58 9.07 -10.98
C ALA A 112 -0.91 7.79 -11.50
N ALA A 113 -1.59 7.04 -12.38
CA ALA A 113 -1.10 5.77 -12.89
C ALA A 113 -0.02 5.91 -13.99
N VAL A 114 0.05 7.05 -14.69
CA VAL A 114 1.07 7.30 -15.73
C VAL A 114 2.43 7.54 -15.07
N SER A 115 3.42 6.73 -15.44
CA SER A 115 4.81 6.87 -14.97
C SER A 115 5.67 7.73 -15.89
N SER A 116 5.40 7.69 -17.20
CA SER A 116 6.10 8.53 -18.16
C SER A 116 5.31 8.68 -19.47
N ILE A 117 5.57 9.82 -20.14
CA ILE A 117 5.11 10.10 -21.50
C ILE A 117 6.36 10.41 -22.31
N GLU A 118 6.52 9.71 -23.43
CA GLU A 118 7.58 9.97 -24.40
C GLU A 118 6.91 10.39 -25.72
N VAL A 119 7.31 11.53 -26.28
CA VAL A 119 6.86 11.99 -27.60
C VAL A 119 8.03 11.83 -28.55
N VAL A 120 7.89 10.96 -29.53
CA VAL A 120 8.89 10.74 -30.57
C VAL A 120 8.37 11.35 -31.87
N VAL A 121 9.11 12.31 -32.39
CA VAL A 121 8.82 12.93 -33.68
C VAL A 121 9.54 12.14 -34.76
N ARG A 122 8.80 11.66 -35.76
CA ARG A 122 9.35 10.91 -36.87
C ARG A 122 8.86 11.51 -38.19
N PRO A 123 9.69 11.57 -39.25
CA PRO A 123 9.20 11.84 -40.57
C PRO A 123 8.20 10.74 -41.00
N ASN A 124 7.03 11.12 -41.51
CA ASN A 124 6.04 10.16 -42.02
C ASN A 124 6.31 9.73 -43.48
N GLY A 125 7.31 10.33 -44.13
CA GLY A 125 7.66 10.07 -45.52
C GLY A 125 6.91 10.95 -46.53
N GLU A 126 6.03 11.81 -46.04
CA GLU A 126 5.28 12.77 -46.85
C GLU A 126 5.92 14.16 -46.75
N PHE A 127 5.62 15.02 -47.71
CA PHE A 127 6.11 16.42 -47.75
C PHE A 127 4.91 17.34 -47.87
N ASP A 128 4.95 18.46 -47.19
CA ASP A 128 3.93 19.50 -47.31
C ASP A 128 4.03 20.24 -48.65
N ASP A 129 3.05 21.11 -48.94
CA ASP A 129 3.00 21.90 -50.15
C ASP A 129 4.23 22.82 -50.37
N GLU A 130 5.01 23.03 -49.32
CA GLU A 130 6.24 23.85 -49.29
C GLU A 130 7.51 22.97 -49.41
N GLY A 131 7.36 21.64 -49.59
CA GLY A 131 8.46 20.69 -49.72
C GLY A 131 9.18 20.36 -48.41
N ARG A 132 8.59 20.65 -47.25
CA ARG A 132 9.12 20.29 -45.92
C ARG A 132 8.62 18.89 -45.54
N PRO A 133 9.47 18.05 -44.92
CA PRO A 133 9.03 16.74 -44.49
C PRO A 133 7.95 16.86 -43.40
N GLU A 134 6.83 16.23 -43.63
CA GLU A 134 5.80 16.07 -42.61
C GLU A 134 6.28 15.14 -41.49
N VAL A 135 5.84 15.41 -40.28
CA VAL A 135 6.24 14.64 -39.11
C VAL A 135 5.03 14.02 -38.41
N GLU A 136 5.22 12.81 -37.96
CA GLU A 136 4.31 12.09 -37.09
C GLU A 136 4.78 12.17 -35.63
N HIS A 137 3.85 12.45 -34.74
CA HIS A 137 4.09 12.45 -33.29
C HIS A 137 3.64 11.10 -32.71
N VAL A 138 4.60 10.24 -32.38
CA VAL A 138 4.33 8.97 -31.72
C VAL A 138 4.40 9.17 -30.20
N HIS A 139 3.25 9.02 -29.54
CA HIS A 139 3.14 9.11 -28.10
C HIS A 139 3.28 7.73 -27.47
N LYS A 140 4.24 7.54 -26.58
CA LYS A 140 4.41 6.34 -25.78
C LYS A 140 4.05 6.63 -24.34
N LEU A 141 3.03 5.96 -23.84
CA LEU A 141 2.58 6.02 -22.45
C LEU A 141 3.12 4.81 -21.69
N ARG A 142 3.70 5.04 -20.52
CA ARG A 142 4.03 3.99 -19.57
C ARG A 142 3.24 4.20 -18.29
N LEU A 143 2.71 3.13 -17.75
CA LEU A 143 2.01 3.11 -16.48
C LEU A 143 2.89 2.49 -15.40
N TRP A 144 2.64 2.85 -14.14
CA TRP A 144 3.19 2.13 -13.01
C TRP A 144 2.68 0.69 -12.99
N ASP A 145 3.43 -0.17 -12.30
CA ASP A 145 3.06 -1.59 -12.21
C ASP A 145 1.76 -1.78 -11.42
N LYS A 146 0.70 -2.03 -12.15
CA LYS A 146 -0.65 -2.30 -11.65
C LYS A 146 -0.70 -3.53 -10.75
N ASN A 147 0.06 -4.59 -11.08
CA ASN A 147 0.06 -5.83 -10.33
C ASN A 147 0.67 -5.61 -8.95
N SER A 148 1.78 -4.87 -8.86
CA SER A 148 2.41 -4.51 -7.59
C SER A 148 1.47 -3.68 -6.69
N ALA A 149 0.69 -2.76 -7.25
CA ALA A 149 -0.28 -1.97 -6.50
C ALA A 149 -1.41 -2.86 -5.96
N LEU A 150 -1.99 -3.72 -6.80
CA LEU A 150 -3.06 -4.65 -6.43
C LEU A 150 -2.59 -5.68 -5.40
N GLU A 151 -1.37 -6.20 -5.53
CA GLU A 151 -0.78 -7.14 -4.55
C GLU A 151 -0.68 -6.50 -3.16
N LYS A 152 -0.24 -5.24 -3.08
CA LYS A 152 -0.17 -4.51 -1.80
C LYS A 152 -1.54 -4.32 -1.16
N ILE A 153 -2.55 -3.97 -1.96
CA ILE A 153 -3.94 -3.87 -1.51
C ILE A 153 -4.45 -5.23 -1.02
N ALA A 154 -4.26 -6.28 -1.80
CA ALA A 154 -4.70 -7.63 -1.47
C ALA A 154 -4.04 -8.15 -0.18
N LYS A 155 -2.74 -7.87 0.04
CA LYS A 155 -2.05 -8.16 1.30
C LYS A 155 -2.66 -7.40 2.47
N HIS A 156 -2.97 -6.12 2.29
CA HIS A 156 -3.61 -5.32 3.32
C HIS A 156 -5.01 -5.85 3.69
N LEU A 157 -5.77 -6.33 2.71
CA LEU A 157 -7.08 -6.94 2.89
C LEU A 157 -7.01 -8.39 3.41
N GLY A 158 -5.81 -8.96 3.61
CA GLY A 158 -5.65 -10.34 4.08
C GLY A 158 -6.04 -11.40 3.06
N MET A 159 -6.15 -11.07 1.76
CA MET A 159 -6.59 -12.00 0.72
C MET A 159 -5.62 -13.18 0.50
N PHE A 160 -4.35 -13.02 0.88
CA PHE A 160 -3.32 -14.06 0.81
C PHE A 160 -2.97 -14.63 2.19
N ALA A 161 -3.77 -14.35 3.22
CA ALA A 161 -3.57 -15.00 4.52
C ALA A 161 -3.76 -16.51 4.33
N GLU A 162 -2.69 -17.27 4.54
CA GLU A 162 -2.80 -18.73 4.67
C GLU A 162 -3.80 -18.98 5.79
N ARG A 163 -4.87 -19.74 5.50
CA ARG A 163 -5.76 -20.22 6.52
C ARG A 163 -4.96 -21.16 7.40
N GLN A 164 -4.39 -20.65 8.50
CA GLN A 164 -3.91 -21.47 9.59
C GLN A 164 -5.13 -22.08 10.30
N GLY A 165 -5.71 -23.05 9.65
CA GLY A 165 -6.80 -23.85 10.19
C GLY A 165 -6.59 -25.28 9.73
N ASP A 166 -6.90 -26.24 10.58
CA ASP A 166 -6.78 -27.69 10.54
C ASP A 166 -7.11 -28.46 9.24
N ASP A 167 -7.15 -27.79 8.10
CA ASP A 167 -7.48 -28.34 6.77
C ASP A 167 -6.26 -28.47 5.83
N ALA A 168 -5.04 -28.30 6.35
CA ALA A 168 -3.83 -28.57 5.59
C ALA A 168 -3.70 -30.10 5.36
N GLY A 169 -4.41 -30.61 4.36
CA GLY A 169 -4.29 -32.00 3.95
C GLY A 169 -5.53 -32.69 3.43
N ARG A 170 -6.68 -32.03 3.46
CA ARG A 170 -7.86 -32.63 2.80
C ARG A 170 -7.83 -32.29 1.31
N PRO A 171 -7.70 -33.31 0.42
CA PRO A 171 -7.82 -33.06 -1.01
C PRO A 171 -9.21 -32.53 -1.31
N ILE A 172 -9.29 -31.47 -2.13
CA ILE A 172 -10.58 -30.98 -2.63
C ILE A 172 -11.15 -32.06 -3.53
N HIS A 173 -12.21 -32.73 -3.08
CA HIS A 173 -12.93 -33.70 -3.89
C HIS A 173 -13.95 -32.92 -4.73
N ILE A 174 -13.67 -32.79 -6.03
CA ILE A 174 -14.61 -32.18 -6.98
C ILE A 174 -15.34 -33.34 -7.65
N GLU A 175 -16.60 -33.59 -7.27
CA GLU A 175 -17.49 -34.53 -7.95
C GLU A 175 -18.19 -33.79 -9.10
N ILE A 176 -17.80 -34.10 -10.34
CA ILE A 176 -18.49 -33.60 -11.53
C ILE A 176 -19.70 -34.48 -11.79
N VAL A 177 -20.86 -34.05 -11.30
CA VAL A 177 -22.14 -34.72 -11.60
C VAL A 177 -22.56 -34.29 -13.01
N ASN A 178 -22.57 -35.24 -13.95
CA ASN A 178 -23.10 -35.04 -15.29
C ASN A 178 -24.65 -35.21 -15.25
N PRO A 179 -25.47 -34.14 -15.36
CA PRO A 179 -26.91 -34.22 -15.22
C PRO A 179 -27.61 -34.92 -16.40
N HIS A 180 -26.86 -35.32 -17.43
CA HIS A 180 -27.44 -35.96 -18.65
C HIS A 180 -27.08 -37.43 -18.83
N ALA A 181 -26.57 -38.12 -17.80
CA ALA A 181 -26.30 -39.56 -17.86
C ALA A 181 -27.51 -40.40 -17.37
N GLN A 182 -28.72 -40.08 -17.83
CA GLN A 182 -29.86 -40.94 -17.77
C GLN A 182 -30.51 -41.01 -19.15
N GLY A 183 -30.11 -42.02 -19.89
CA GLY A 183 -30.70 -42.41 -21.15
C GLY A 183 -30.37 -43.87 -21.39
#